data_6f54be38165d1688243787607aea068b
#
_entry.id   6f54be38165d1688243787607aea068b
#
_cell.length_a   1.000
_cell.length_b   1.000
_cell.length_c   1.000
_cell.angle_alpha   90.00
_cell.angle_beta   90.00
_cell.angle_gamma   90.00
#
_symmetry.space_group_name_H-M   'P 1'
#
loop_
_entity.id
_entity.type
_entity.pdbx_description
1 polymer ?
#
loop_
_entity_poly.entity_id
_entity_poly.type
_entity_poly.pdbx_seq_one_letter_code
_entity_poly.pdbx_strand_id
1 'polypeptide(L)'
;MKLSFVIPCYRSENTIETVVQEIRDTVATRPGTDYEIVLVNDCSPDGVWQVIKKLAAADNRIKGICLAKNFGQHSALMAGYGQATGDYIISLDDDGQTPASESFKLVDKLEEGYDVVYGYYQHSAQHLFRRFGTWVNKKMAEAIIGQPKTLRTTSFFIMRKFIVNEIVRYPNPFAYISGLVFRATKNLGNVEVQHRRRLEGRSGYTLAGLIGLWINGFTAFSVKPLRAATFIGILCALLGFGSGLFVVYKKLMFPEVPVGYTSMLATLLFVGGMIMLLLGLIGEYVGRIYISINQSPQYVVRERTF
;
A
#
# COMPACT_ATOMS: atom_id res chain seq x y z
N MET A 1 20.98 9.20 19.02
CA MET A 1 20.17 8.49 18.04
C MET A 1 20.21 9.22 16.71
N LYS A 2 20.12 8.48 15.61
CA LYS A 2 20.05 9.06 14.28
C LYS A 2 18.69 8.76 13.62
N LEU A 3 18.03 9.78 13.08
CA LEU A 3 16.76 9.68 12.37
C LEU A 3 16.99 9.75 10.86
N SER A 4 16.36 8.87 10.08
CA SER A 4 16.30 8.98 8.62
C SER A 4 14.88 9.34 8.21
N PHE A 5 14.68 10.52 7.64
CA PHE A 5 13.41 10.90 7.03
C PHE A 5 13.41 10.48 5.57
N VAL A 6 12.48 9.65 5.16
CA VAL A 6 12.33 9.18 3.78
C VAL A 6 11.04 9.75 3.19
N ILE A 7 11.19 10.53 2.12
CA ILE A 7 10.10 11.33 1.53
C ILE A 7 10.02 11.02 0.03
N PRO A 8 8.94 10.36 -0.42
CA PRO A 8 8.66 10.22 -1.85
C PRO A 8 8.13 11.54 -2.39
N CYS A 9 8.70 12.04 -3.47
CA CYS A 9 8.41 13.35 -4.05
C CYS A 9 7.76 13.20 -5.42
N TYR A 10 6.53 13.74 -5.58
CA TYR A 10 5.83 13.79 -6.85
C TYR A 10 4.89 14.99 -6.94
N ARG A 11 5.18 15.93 -7.86
CA ARG A 11 4.48 17.22 -8.00
C ARG A 11 4.54 18.07 -6.71
N SER A 12 5.75 18.14 -6.14
CA SER A 12 6.00 18.79 -4.85
C SER A 12 7.08 19.87 -4.94
N GLU A 13 7.31 20.44 -6.12
CA GLU A 13 8.29 21.51 -6.35
C GLU A 13 8.15 22.66 -5.35
N ASN A 14 6.91 23.06 -5.03
CA ASN A 14 6.61 24.20 -4.16
C ASN A 14 6.53 23.84 -2.67
N THR A 15 6.48 22.57 -2.30
CA THR A 15 6.24 22.15 -0.92
C THR A 15 7.46 21.52 -0.26
N ILE A 16 8.33 20.87 -1.03
CA ILE A 16 9.41 20.05 -0.49
C ILE A 16 10.45 20.87 0.32
N GLU A 17 10.76 22.10 -0.11
CA GLU A 17 11.70 22.97 0.61
C GLU A 17 11.15 23.31 2.00
N THR A 18 9.85 23.60 2.11
CA THR A 18 9.16 23.87 3.38
C THR A 18 9.20 22.64 4.29
N VAL A 19 8.91 21.46 3.75
CA VAL A 19 8.95 20.19 4.51
C VAL A 19 10.36 19.92 5.05
N VAL A 20 11.39 20.11 4.24
CA VAL A 20 12.79 19.95 4.66
C VAL A 20 13.14 20.94 5.75
N GLN A 21 12.71 22.20 5.65
CA GLN A 21 12.96 23.20 6.69
C GLN A 21 12.24 22.85 8.00
N GLU A 22 10.99 22.40 7.94
CA GLU A 22 10.26 21.93 9.14
C GLU A 22 10.98 20.75 9.83
N ILE A 23 11.58 19.84 9.08
CA ILE A 23 12.38 18.74 9.66
C ILE A 23 13.59 19.29 10.39
N ARG A 24 14.34 20.22 9.77
CA ARG A 24 15.50 20.86 10.41
C ARG A 24 15.12 21.53 11.71
N ASP A 25 14.07 22.34 11.69
CA ASP A 25 13.58 23.06 12.85
C ASP A 25 13.12 22.07 13.95
N THR A 26 12.43 21.02 13.58
CA THR A 26 11.98 19.96 14.48
C THR A 26 13.14 19.27 15.16
N VAL A 27 14.14 18.80 14.40
CA VAL A 27 15.30 18.09 14.99
C VAL A 27 16.11 19.02 15.89
N ALA A 28 16.22 20.30 15.58
CA ALA A 28 16.90 21.28 16.41
C ALA A 28 16.27 21.42 17.82
N THR A 29 14.98 21.08 18.00
CA THR A 29 14.31 21.13 19.31
C THR A 29 14.75 20.02 20.27
N ARG A 30 15.43 18.95 19.79
CA ARG A 30 15.86 17.81 20.61
C ARG A 30 17.38 17.59 20.51
N PRO A 31 18.18 18.24 21.38
CA PRO A 31 19.64 18.12 21.36
C PRO A 31 20.12 16.67 21.43
N GLY A 32 21.22 16.36 20.73
CA GLY A 32 21.79 15.00 20.68
C GLY A 32 21.08 14.07 19.66
N THR A 33 20.14 14.57 18.87
CA THR A 33 19.55 13.86 17.75
C THR A 33 20.27 14.21 16.47
N ASP A 34 20.87 13.22 15.79
CA ASP A 34 21.40 13.36 14.44
C ASP A 34 20.31 12.99 13.41
N TYR A 35 20.43 13.48 12.17
CA TYR A 35 19.45 13.16 11.14
C TYR A 35 20.03 13.14 9.72
N GLU A 36 19.32 12.48 8.84
CA GLU A 36 19.46 12.57 7.40
C GLU A 36 18.07 12.62 6.73
N ILE A 37 18.00 13.21 5.56
CA ILE A 37 16.77 13.30 4.77
C ILE A 37 17.04 12.64 3.41
N VAL A 38 16.25 11.64 3.05
CA VAL A 38 16.32 10.94 1.77
C VAL A 38 15.09 11.33 0.94
N LEU A 39 15.30 12.16 -0.07
CA LEU A 39 14.28 12.65 -0.99
C LEU A 39 14.28 11.80 -2.25
N VAL A 40 13.16 11.19 -2.59
CA VAL A 40 13.05 10.30 -3.75
C VAL A 40 12.09 10.88 -4.78
N ASN A 41 12.64 11.46 -5.84
CA ASN A 41 11.85 11.92 -6.98
C ASN A 41 11.36 10.72 -7.81
N ASP A 42 10.05 10.46 -7.79
CA ASP A 42 9.41 9.39 -8.56
C ASP A 42 9.09 9.83 -10.00
N CYS A 43 10.12 10.33 -10.69
CA CYS A 43 10.04 10.86 -12.06
C CYS A 43 8.90 11.89 -12.21
N SER A 44 8.89 12.87 -11.33
CA SER A 44 7.89 13.93 -11.34
C SER A 44 8.02 14.81 -12.60
N PRO A 45 6.87 15.27 -13.18
CA PRO A 45 6.88 16.13 -14.36
C PRO A 45 7.23 17.60 -14.07
N ASP A 46 7.26 18.01 -12.78
CA ASP A 46 7.61 19.35 -12.34
C ASP A 46 9.13 19.51 -12.03
N GLY A 47 9.52 20.68 -11.54
CA GLY A 47 10.90 21.02 -11.22
C GLY A 47 11.42 20.44 -9.88
N VAL A 48 10.70 19.54 -9.20
CA VAL A 48 11.09 19.06 -7.86
C VAL A 48 12.51 18.45 -7.83
N TRP A 49 12.95 17.79 -8.91
CA TRP A 49 14.32 17.24 -8.96
C TRP A 49 15.39 18.33 -8.88
N GLN A 50 15.15 19.50 -9.47
CA GLN A 50 16.07 20.62 -9.39
C GLN A 50 16.15 21.19 -7.96
N VAL A 51 14.99 21.27 -7.29
CA VAL A 51 14.92 21.67 -5.88
C VAL A 51 15.70 20.69 -4.99
N ILE A 52 15.50 19.38 -5.19
CA ILE A 52 16.23 18.33 -4.45
C ILE A 52 17.74 18.45 -4.65
N LYS A 53 18.21 18.66 -5.88
CA LYS A 53 19.66 18.87 -6.16
C LYS A 53 20.21 20.09 -5.43
N LYS A 54 19.47 21.18 -5.42
CA LYS A 54 19.86 22.42 -4.71
C LYS A 54 19.97 22.19 -3.20
N LEU A 55 18.97 21.50 -2.61
CA LEU A 55 18.97 21.16 -1.19
C LEU A 55 20.12 20.24 -0.80
N ALA A 56 20.39 19.21 -1.60
CA ALA A 56 21.50 18.27 -1.37
C ALA A 56 22.89 18.92 -1.53
N ALA A 57 23.02 19.87 -2.44
CA ALA A 57 24.27 20.64 -2.60
C ALA A 57 24.53 21.59 -1.41
N ALA A 58 23.48 22.05 -0.74
CA ALA A 58 23.58 22.95 0.41
C ALA A 58 23.79 22.23 1.76
N ASP A 59 23.40 20.95 1.86
CA ASP A 59 23.47 20.17 3.10
C ASP A 59 23.74 18.69 2.80
N ASN A 60 24.89 18.17 3.22
CA ASN A 60 25.33 16.79 2.99
C ASN A 60 24.46 15.73 3.73
N ARG A 61 23.61 16.14 4.65
CA ARG A 61 22.61 15.27 5.31
C ARG A 61 21.40 15.00 4.41
N ILE A 62 21.26 15.71 3.28
CA ILE A 62 20.19 15.55 2.33
C ILE A 62 20.69 14.72 1.15
N LYS A 63 20.04 13.59 0.91
CA LYS A 63 20.32 12.68 -0.18
C LYS A 63 19.16 12.69 -1.17
N GLY A 64 19.45 12.95 -2.44
CA GLY A 64 18.47 12.94 -3.52
C GLY A 64 18.61 11.68 -4.38
N ILE A 65 17.48 11.05 -4.71
CA ILE A 65 17.37 9.93 -5.63
C ILE A 65 16.35 10.28 -6.71
N CYS A 66 16.71 10.14 -7.98
CA CYS A 66 15.79 10.30 -9.10
C CYS A 66 15.52 8.94 -9.75
N LEU A 67 14.25 8.54 -9.83
CA LEU A 67 13.85 7.32 -10.51
C LEU A 67 13.72 7.54 -12.02
N ALA A 68 13.92 6.47 -12.82
CA ALA A 68 13.92 6.53 -14.27
C ALA A 68 12.54 6.75 -14.89
N LYS A 69 11.48 6.33 -14.20
CA LYS A 69 10.07 6.56 -14.53
C LYS A 69 9.26 6.63 -13.24
N ASN A 70 7.98 6.95 -13.31
CA ASN A 70 7.08 6.83 -12.16
C ASN A 70 6.83 5.35 -11.85
N PHE A 71 7.29 4.91 -10.66
CA PHE A 71 7.13 3.55 -10.14
C PHE A 71 6.08 3.49 -9.01
N GLY A 72 5.57 4.65 -8.56
CA GLY A 72 4.62 4.81 -7.47
C GLY A 72 5.27 4.93 -6.09
N GLN A 73 4.50 5.51 -5.16
CA GLN A 73 4.96 5.89 -3.82
C GLN A 73 5.68 4.76 -3.07
N HIS A 74 5.16 3.53 -3.12
CA HIS A 74 5.77 2.41 -2.40
C HIS A 74 7.16 2.03 -2.94
N SER A 75 7.35 2.07 -4.25
CA SER A 75 8.65 1.82 -4.88
C SER A 75 9.65 2.95 -4.58
N ALA A 76 9.18 4.20 -4.57
CA ALA A 76 9.98 5.34 -4.17
C ALA A 76 10.44 5.22 -2.70
N LEU A 77 9.53 4.83 -1.79
CA LEU A 77 9.89 4.55 -0.40
C LEU A 77 10.92 3.42 -0.28
N MET A 78 10.78 2.33 -1.05
CA MET A 78 11.76 1.24 -1.05
C MET A 78 13.14 1.70 -1.50
N ALA A 79 13.22 2.57 -2.53
CA ALA A 79 14.47 3.17 -2.97
C ALA A 79 15.11 4.03 -1.87
N GLY A 80 14.30 4.82 -1.16
CA GLY A 80 14.74 5.64 -0.04
C GLY A 80 15.20 4.81 1.15
N TYR A 81 14.47 3.77 1.53
CA TYR A 81 14.82 2.88 2.64
C TYR A 81 16.16 2.17 2.43
N GLY A 82 16.48 1.82 1.18
CA GLY A 82 17.76 1.24 0.83
C GLY A 82 18.96 2.17 1.08
N GLN A 83 18.74 3.48 1.23
CA GLN A 83 19.77 4.48 1.49
C GLN A 83 19.73 5.06 2.91
N ALA A 84 18.69 4.74 3.67
CA ALA A 84 18.54 5.21 5.05
C ALA A 84 19.54 4.52 5.98
N THR A 85 20.29 5.30 6.77
CA THR A 85 21.36 4.79 7.67
C THR A 85 21.04 5.00 9.15
N GLY A 86 19.99 5.74 9.49
CA GLY A 86 19.59 6.03 10.87
C GLY A 86 19.13 4.81 11.68
N ASP A 87 19.07 4.98 12.98
CA ASP A 87 18.55 3.98 13.92
C ASP A 87 17.04 3.79 13.75
N TYR A 88 16.35 4.89 13.48
CA TYR A 88 14.90 4.97 13.24
C TYR A 88 14.63 5.63 11.90
N ILE A 89 13.72 5.06 11.14
CA ILE A 89 13.36 5.52 9.81
C ILE A 89 11.91 6.01 9.84
N ILE A 90 11.72 7.28 9.47
CA ILE A 90 10.43 7.96 9.44
C ILE A 90 10.02 8.15 7.99
N SER A 91 8.83 7.67 7.64
CA SER A 91 8.19 7.97 6.35
C SER A 91 7.31 9.20 6.53
N LEU A 92 7.49 10.17 5.67
CA LEU A 92 6.75 11.44 5.65
C LEU A 92 6.36 11.77 4.22
N ASP A 93 5.16 12.35 4.03
CA ASP A 93 4.72 12.83 2.72
C ASP A 93 5.30 14.21 2.40
N ASP A 94 5.37 14.54 1.12
CA ASP A 94 5.96 15.77 0.57
C ASP A 94 4.99 16.97 0.51
N ASP A 95 3.73 16.79 0.96
CA ASP A 95 2.65 17.78 0.81
C ASP A 95 2.43 18.68 2.05
N GLY A 96 3.22 18.45 3.12
CA GLY A 96 3.16 19.22 4.36
C GLY A 96 1.87 19.05 5.18
N GLN A 97 1.02 18.05 4.85
CA GLN A 97 -0.20 17.80 5.62
C GLN A 97 0.08 17.32 7.04
N THR A 98 1.15 16.57 7.22
CA THR A 98 1.60 16.14 8.55
C THR A 98 2.81 16.97 8.96
N PRO A 99 2.71 17.75 10.05
CA PRO A 99 3.84 18.52 10.55
C PRO A 99 5.02 17.63 10.94
N ALA A 100 6.22 17.98 10.51
CA ALA A 100 7.43 17.25 10.91
C ALA A 100 7.63 17.24 12.44
N SER A 101 7.12 18.22 13.16
CA SER A 101 7.15 18.30 14.63
C SER A 101 6.46 17.14 15.33
N GLU A 102 5.51 16.46 14.67
CA GLU A 102 4.84 15.26 15.18
C GLU A 102 5.75 14.02 15.18
N SER A 103 6.92 14.10 14.53
CA SER A 103 7.87 12.98 14.45
C SER A 103 8.37 12.51 15.81
N PHE A 104 8.56 13.43 16.77
CA PHE A 104 9.01 13.06 18.10
C PHE A 104 7.95 12.29 18.91
N LYS A 105 6.65 12.50 18.65
CA LYS A 105 5.60 11.66 19.23
C LYS A 105 5.71 10.21 18.75
N LEU A 106 6.07 10.01 17.46
CA LEU A 106 6.35 8.68 16.92
C LEU A 106 7.59 8.06 17.59
N VAL A 107 8.65 8.83 17.74
CA VAL A 107 9.91 8.38 18.40
C VAL A 107 9.62 7.96 19.84
N ASP A 108 9.00 8.83 20.64
CA ASP A 108 8.72 8.57 22.04
C ASP A 108 7.84 7.31 22.20
N LYS A 109 6.83 7.15 21.32
CA LYS A 109 6.00 5.96 21.31
C LYS A 109 6.77 4.69 20.89
N LEU A 110 7.70 4.80 19.93
CA LEU A 110 8.54 3.68 19.50
C LEU A 110 9.47 3.21 20.63
N GLU A 111 9.97 4.15 21.44
CA GLU A 111 10.85 3.87 22.58
C GLU A 111 10.14 3.14 23.74
N GLU A 112 8.80 3.16 23.79
CA GLU A 112 8.02 2.30 24.68
C GLU A 112 8.16 0.78 24.38
N GLY A 113 8.90 0.42 23.32
CA GLY A 113 9.21 -0.96 22.97
C GLY A 113 8.54 -1.46 21.70
N TYR A 114 7.88 -0.60 20.93
CA TYR A 114 7.32 -0.96 19.62
C TYR A 114 8.40 -1.06 18.55
N ASP A 115 8.13 -1.87 17.50
CA ASP A 115 8.99 -2.00 16.34
C ASP A 115 8.62 -1.00 15.24
N VAL A 116 7.32 -0.72 15.13
CA VAL A 116 6.75 0.25 14.19
C VAL A 116 5.62 1.00 14.86
N VAL A 117 5.55 2.31 14.65
CA VAL A 117 4.48 3.18 15.15
C VAL A 117 3.89 4.00 14.00
N TYR A 118 2.57 3.93 13.84
CA TYR A 118 1.82 4.73 12.87
C TYR A 118 1.19 5.94 13.56
N GLY A 119 1.38 7.12 12.99
CA GLY A 119 0.60 8.29 13.35
C GLY A 119 -0.84 8.12 12.83
N TYR A 120 -1.84 8.53 13.59
CA TYR A 120 -3.22 8.57 13.12
C TYR A 120 -3.86 9.93 13.42
N TYR A 121 -4.80 10.32 12.57
CA TYR A 121 -5.50 11.59 12.67
C TYR A 121 -6.85 11.41 13.35
N GLN A 122 -7.25 12.36 14.22
CA GLN A 122 -8.63 12.43 14.70
C GLN A 122 -9.58 12.73 13.53
N HIS A 123 -10.74 12.12 13.56
CA HIS A 123 -11.69 12.17 12.47
C HIS A 123 -12.20 13.59 12.20
N SER A 124 -12.01 14.06 10.97
CA SER A 124 -12.93 15.04 10.38
C SER A 124 -14.26 14.35 10.03
N ALA A 125 -15.40 15.06 10.20
CA ALA A 125 -16.71 14.57 9.82
C ALA A 125 -16.74 14.13 8.35
N GLN A 126 -16.82 12.83 8.10
CA GLN A 126 -16.86 12.26 6.75
C GLN A 126 -18.30 11.91 6.36
N HIS A 127 -18.69 12.19 5.11
CA HIS A 127 -19.97 11.77 4.53
C HIS A 127 -20.18 10.25 4.65
N LEU A 128 -21.42 9.80 4.86
CA LEU A 128 -21.79 8.40 5.08
C LEU A 128 -21.24 7.42 4.05
N PHE A 129 -21.21 7.82 2.78
CA PHE A 129 -20.69 7.01 1.68
C PHE A 129 -19.17 6.74 1.81
N ARG A 130 -18.41 7.75 2.25
CA ARG A 130 -16.97 7.62 2.50
C ARG A 130 -16.69 6.73 3.72
N ARG A 131 -17.55 6.75 4.73
CA ARG A 131 -17.46 5.85 5.90
C ARG A 131 -17.63 4.39 5.50
N PHE A 132 -18.60 4.07 4.61
CA PHE A 132 -18.78 2.70 4.11
C PHE A 132 -17.56 2.20 3.35
N GLY A 133 -17.03 2.98 2.42
CA GLY A 133 -15.79 2.62 1.71
C GLY A 133 -14.60 2.40 2.65
N THR A 134 -14.43 3.26 3.65
CA THR A 134 -13.38 3.11 4.68
C THR A 134 -13.57 1.84 5.51
N TRP A 135 -14.82 1.51 5.90
CA TRP A 135 -15.14 0.29 6.64
C TRP A 135 -14.83 -0.97 5.82
N VAL A 136 -15.25 -1.02 4.55
CA VAL A 136 -14.93 -2.13 3.63
C VAL A 136 -13.43 -2.28 3.50
N ASN A 137 -12.70 -1.20 3.23
CA ASN A 137 -11.24 -1.22 3.10
C ASN A 137 -10.56 -1.73 4.37
N LYS A 138 -11.01 -1.28 5.55
CA LYS A 138 -10.50 -1.75 6.84
C LYS A 138 -10.74 -3.23 7.04
N LYS A 139 -11.97 -3.72 6.83
CA LYS A 139 -12.31 -5.15 6.94
C LYS A 139 -11.49 -6.02 6.01
N MET A 140 -11.22 -5.54 4.84
CA MET A 140 -10.41 -6.23 3.85
C MET A 140 -8.94 -6.24 4.23
N ALA A 141 -8.39 -5.11 4.71
CA ALA A 141 -7.02 -5.05 5.23
C ALA A 141 -6.83 -6.01 6.41
N GLU A 142 -7.78 -6.05 7.35
CA GLU A 142 -7.80 -7.03 8.45
C GLU A 142 -7.79 -8.48 7.93
N ALA A 143 -8.69 -8.78 6.97
CA ALA A 143 -8.87 -10.15 6.47
C ALA A 143 -7.71 -10.62 5.59
N ILE A 144 -7.11 -9.75 4.79
CA ILE A 144 -6.20 -10.11 3.70
C ILE A 144 -4.75 -9.92 4.08
N ILE A 145 -4.41 -8.74 4.64
CA ILE A 145 -3.03 -8.37 4.94
C ILE A 145 -2.69 -8.70 6.40
N GLY A 146 -3.69 -9.08 7.21
CA GLY A 146 -3.48 -9.39 8.63
C GLY A 146 -3.32 -8.14 9.51
N GLN A 147 -3.86 -6.98 9.08
CA GLN A 147 -3.83 -5.76 9.87
C GLN A 147 -4.54 -5.98 11.22
N PRO A 148 -3.94 -5.63 12.35
CA PRO A 148 -4.62 -5.67 13.65
C PRO A 148 -5.85 -4.77 13.66
N LYS A 149 -6.96 -5.22 14.26
CA LYS A 149 -8.25 -4.49 14.26
C LYS A 149 -8.16 -3.11 14.89
N THR A 150 -7.28 -2.94 15.86
CA THR A 150 -7.06 -1.68 16.60
C THR A 150 -6.11 -0.74 15.87
N LEU A 151 -5.32 -1.24 14.91
CA LEU A 151 -4.30 -0.46 14.23
C LEU A 151 -4.92 0.44 13.15
N ARG A 152 -4.51 1.70 13.15
CA ARG A 152 -4.80 2.67 12.09
C ARG A 152 -3.51 2.95 11.33
N THR A 153 -3.47 2.63 10.05
CA THR A 153 -2.32 2.85 9.19
C THR A 153 -2.45 4.15 8.40
N THR A 154 -1.35 4.88 8.31
CA THR A 154 -1.22 6.09 7.49
C THR A 154 0.12 6.06 6.76
N SER A 155 0.39 7.04 5.92
CA SER A 155 1.70 7.25 5.27
C SER A 155 2.78 7.79 6.24
N PHE A 156 2.36 8.36 7.38
CA PHE A 156 3.25 8.87 8.40
C PHE A 156 3.47 7.84 9.50
N PHE A 157 4.65 7.24 9.52
CA PHE A 157 5.02 6.20 10.48
C PHE A 157 6.54 6.12 10.66
N ILE A 158 6.96 5.49 11.75
CA ILE A 158 8.35 5.25 12.11
C ILE A 158 8.62 3.76 12.25
N MET A 159 9.81 3.33 11.88
CA MET A 159 10.26 1.94 11.98
C MET A 159 11.66 1.87 12.57
N ARG A 160 11.93 0.82 13.35
CA ARG A 160 13.30 0.45 13.75
C ARG A 160 14.09 -0.02 12.54
N LYS A 161 15.40 0.21 12.54
CA LYS A 161 16.30 -0.13 11.43
C LYS A 161 16.22 -1.60 11.01
N PHE A 162 16.08 -2.53 11.94
CA PHE A 162 16.02 -3.96 11.59
C PHE A 162 14.78 -4.32 10.76
N ILE A 163 13.63 -3.65 10.99
CA ILE A 163 12.43 -3.81 10.17
C ILE A 163 12.67 -3.33 8.74
N VAL A 164 13.31 -2.17 8.60
CA VAL A 164 13.65 -1.62 7.27
C VAL A 164 14.61 -2.53 6.53
N ASN A 165 15.63 -3.07 7.21
CA ASN A 165 16.57 -4.02 6.63
C ASN A 165 15.86 -5.28 6.10
N GLU A 166 14.80 -5.76 6.80
CA GLU A 166 14.02 -6.90 6.34
C GLU A 166 13.13 -6.54 5.15
N ILE A 167 12.48 -5.38 5.19
CA ILE A 167 11.61 -4.91 4.10
C ILE A 167 12.39 -4.72 2.79
N VAL A 168 13.58 -4.13 2.86
CA VAL A 168 14.43 -3.84 1.68
C VAL A 168 14.90 -5.12 0.97
N ARG A 169 14.94 -6.27 1.67
CA ARG A 169 15.24 -7.57 1.06
C ARG A 169 14.15 -8.09 0.12
N TYR A 170 12.96 -7.49 0.14
CA TYR A 170 11.87 -7.89 -0.74
C TYR A 170 12.16 -7.50 -2.20
N PRO A 171 12.39 -8.47 -3.11
CA PRO A 171 12.89 -8.17 -4.45
C PRO A 171 11.79 -7.91 -5.48
N ASN A 172 10.52 -8.24 -5.16
CA ASN A 172 9.45 -8.25 -6.14
C ASN A 172 8.96 -6.83 -6.50
N PRO A 173 8.47 -6.60 -7.73
CA PRO A 173 8.13 -5.28 -8.24
C PRO A 173 6.92 -4.62 -7.58
N PHE A 174 6.07 -5.39 -6.91
CA PHE A 174 4.85 -4.87 -6.26
C PHE A 174 5.05 -4.74 -4.74
N ALA A 175 5.89 -3.80 -4.32
CA ALA A 175 6.04 -3.51 -2.90
C ALA A 175 4.75 -2.86 -2.36
N TYR A 176 4.24 -3.37 -1.24
CA TYR A 176 3.22 -2.73 -0.44
C TYR A 176 3.74 -2.65 1.00
N ILE A 177 4.21 -1.48 1.39
CA ILE A 177 4.99 -1.29 2.62
C ILE A 177 4.26 -1.82 3.86
N SER A 178 2.99 -1.46 4.06
CA SER A 178 2.23 -1.95 5.22
C SER A 178 2.12 -3.49 5.24
N GLY A 179 1.96 -4.12 4.07
CA GLY A 179 1.93 -5.57 3.95
C GLY A 179 3.27 -6.22 4.32
N LEU A 180 4.39 -5.60 3.94
CA LEU A 180 5.73 -6.05 4.31
C LEU A 180 5.98 -5.88 5.81
N VAL A 181 5.58 -4.74 6.39
CA VAL A 181 5.64 -4.49 7.84
C VAL A 181 4.87 -5.56 8.61
N PHE A 182 3.63 -5.87 8.21
CA PHE A 182 2.80 -6.88 8.92
C PHE A 182 3.33 -8.32 8.79
N ARG A 183 4.17 -8.59 7.80
CA ARG A 183 4.91 -9.85 7.69
C ARG A 183 6.13 -9.87 8.60
N ALA A 184 6.80 -8.72 8.78
CA ALA A 184 8.04 -8.61 9.54
C ALA A 184 7.80 -8.59 11.05
N THR A 185 6.74 -7.93 11.52
CA THR A 185 6.45 -7.82 12.96
C THR A 185 4.95 -7.74 13.26
N LYS A 186 4.59 -8.11 14.49
CA LYS A 186 3.26 -7.88 15.08
C LYS A 186 3.29 -6.82 16.18
N ASN A 187 4.48 -6.33 16.54
CA ASN A 187 4.68 -5.34 17.59
C ASN A 187 4.50 -3.91 17.03
N LEU A 188 3.25 -3.52 16.84
CA LEU A 188 2.82 -2.32 16.15
C LEU A 188 2.09 -1.38 17.11
N GLY A 189 2.43 -0.10 17.09
CA GLY A 189 1.81 0.94 17.88
C GLY A 189 1.09 2.00 17.05
N ASN A 190 0.25 2.79 17.71
CA ASN A 190 -0.36 3.99 17.16
C ASN A 190 -0.14 5.17 18.09
N VAL A 191 0.00 6.36 17.53
CA VAL A 191 -0.01 7.62 18.27
C VAL A 191 -0.82 8.66 17.51
N GLU A 192 -1.55 9.48 18.24
CA GLU A 192 -2.33 10.56 17.66
C GLU A 192 -1.43 11.71 17.23
N VAL A 193 -1.62 12.16 15.98
CA VAL A 193 -0.84 13.25 15.39
C VAL A 193 -1.76 14.29 14.76
N GLN A 194 -1.27 15.51 14.68
CA GLN A 194 -1.98 16.61 14.03
C GLN A 194 -1.98 16.43 12.52
N HIS A 195 -3.03 16.94 11.87
CA HIS A 195 -3.18 16.96 10.43
C HIS A 195 -3.57 18.36 9.97
N ARG A 196 -2.81 18.90 9.03
CA ARG A 196 -3.07 20.21 8.43
C ARG A 196 -3.80 20.06 7.09
N ARG A 197 -4.35 21.15 6.59
CA ARG A 197 -4.74 21.22 5.17
C ARG A 197 -3.48 21.16 4.30
N ARG A 198 -3.59 20.54 3.13
CA ARG A 198 -2.52 20.54 2.13
C ARG A 198 -2.04 21.95 1.86
N LEU A 199 -0.71 22.14 1.79
CA LEU A 199 -0.11 23.41 1.43
C LEU A 199 -0.49 23.79 -0.01
N GLU A 200 -0.47 22.81 -0.94
CA GLU A 200 -0.88 23.00 -2.34
C GLU A 200 -1.42 21.68 -2.95
N GLY A 201 -2.20 21.80 -4.05
CA GLY A 201 -2.61 20.68 -4.91
C GLY A 201 -3.96 20.04 -4.61
N ARG A 202 -4.40 19.16 -5.54
CA ARG A 202 -5.60 18.32 -5.42
C ARG A 202 -5.17 16.85 -5.29
N SER A 203 -5.96 16.04 -4.61
CA SER A 203 -5.72 14.59 -4.55
C SER A 203 -5.66 14.00 -5.97
N GLY A 204 -4.52 13.40 -6.33
CA GLY A 204 -4.30 12.79 -7.64
C GLY A 204 -4.97 11.42 -7.83
N TYR A 205 -5.67 10.90 -6.83
CA TYR A 205 -6.30 9.59 -6.89
C TYR A 205 -7.62 9.64 -7.66
N THR A 206 -7.68 8.97 -8.81
CA THR A 206 -8.93 8.66 -9.51
C THR A 206 -9.56 7.40 -8.93
N LEU A 207 -10.89 7.24 -9.10
CA LEU A 207 -11.61 6.02 -8.65
C LEU A 207 -11.01 4.75 -9.27
N ALA A 208 -10.65 4.79 -10.55
CA ALA A 208 -9.98 3.68 -11.25
C ALA A 208 -8.59 3.40 -10.66
N GLY A 209 -7.81 4.44 -10.31
CA GLY A 209 -6.52 4.30 -9.64
C GLY A 209 -6.63 3.66 -8.26
N LEU A 210 -7.66 4.04 -7.48
CA LEU A 210 -7.94 3.43 -6.17
C LEU A 210 -8.33 1.95 -6.29
N ILE A 211 -9.17 1.58 -7.27
CA ILE A 211 -9.55 0.19 -7.55
C ILE A 211 -8.31 -0.61 -7.97
N GLY A 212 -7.47 -0.06 -8.86
CA GLY A 212 -6.21 -0.70 -9.28
C GLY A 212 -5.25 -0.92 -8.13
N LEU A 213 -5.04 0.08 -7.27
CA LEU A 213 -4.23 -0.03 -6.06
C LEU A 213 -4.78 -1.11 -5.11
N TRP A 214 -6.08 -1.19 -5.03
CA TRP A 214 -6.82 -2.12 -4.21
C TRP A 214 -6.66 -3.57 -4.69
N ILE A 215 -6.89 -3.83 -5.98
CA ILE A 215 -6.66 -5.14 -6.60
C ILE A 215 -5.19 -5.55 -6.45
N ASN A 216 -4.27 -4.61 -6.66
CA ASN A 216 -2.84 -4.83 -6.50
C ASN A 216 -2.45 -5.24 -5.07
N GLY A 217 -2.96 -4.56 -4.06
CA GLY A 217 -2.74 -4.92 -2.67
C GLY A 217 -3.30 -6.30 -2.30
N PHE A 218 -4.47 -6.65 -2.86
CA PHE A 218 -5.15 -7.93 -2.63
C PHE A 218 -4.37 -9.12 -3.14
N THR A 219 -4.04 -9.09 -4.42
CA THR A 219 -3.46 -10.24 -5.14
C THR A 219 -1.97 -10.40 -4.86
N ALA A 220 -1.25 -9.30 -4.51
CA ALA A 220 0.17 -9.37 -4.18
C ALA A 220 0.47 -10.00 -2.81
N PHE A 221 -0.44 -9.86 -1.84
CA PHE A 221 -0.15 -10.22 -0.45
C PHE A 221 -1.03 -11.32 0.13
N SER A 222 -2.02 -11.83 -0.62
CA SER A 222 -2.94 -12.84 -0.10
C SER A 222 -3.42 -13.82 -1.17
N VAL A 223 -3.45 -15.09 -0.80
CA VAL A 223 -4.11 -16.16 -1.57
C VAL A 223 -5.58 -16.35 -1.16
N LYS A 224 -6.10 -15.54 -0.22
CA LYS A 224 -7.48 -15.67 0.27
C LYS A 224 -8.54 -15.46 -0.81
N PRO A 225 -8.40 -14.51 -1.77
CA PRO A 225 -9.34 -14.39 -2.87
C PRO A 225 -9.45 -15.68 -3.70
N LEU A 226 -8.32 -16.36 -3.95
CA LEU A 226 -8.30 -17.64 -4.67
C LEU A 226 -8.99 -18.74 -3.87
N ARG A 227 -8.77 -18.80 -2.55
CA ARG A 227 -9.48 -19.75 -1.67
C ARG A 227 -10.97 -19.47 -1.62
N ALA A 228 -11.40 -18.21 -1.54
CA ALA A 228 -12.82 -17.84 -1.60
C ALA A 228 -13.45 -18.30 -2.92
N ALA A 229 -12.77 -18.11 -4.05
CA ALA A 229 -13.19 -18.59 -5.34
C ALA A 229 -13.33 -20.13 -5.37
N THR A 230 -12.42 -20.86 -4.74
CA THR A 230 -12.51 -22.32 -4.59
C THR A 230 -13.76 -22.73 -3.80
N PHE A 231 -14.05 -22.07 -2.66
CA PHE A 231 -15.26 -22.35 -1.89
C PHE A 231 -16.54 -22.07 -2.67
N ILE A 232 -16.60 -20.98 -3.41
CA ILE A 232 -17.74 -20.64 -4.29
C ILE A 232 -17.88 -21.71 -5.37
N GLY A 233 -16.79 -22.15 -5.98
CA GLY A 233 -16.78 -23.21 -6.99
C GLY A 233 -17.32 -24.54 -6.44
N ILE A 234 -16.90 -24.94 -5.24
CA ILE A 234 -17.42 -26.15 -4.56
C ILE A 234 -18.92 -26.02 -4.31
N LEU A 235 -19.38 -24.87 -3.80
CA LEU A 235 -20.81 -24.64 -3.57
C LEU A 235 -21.63 -24.73 -4.87
N CYS A 236 -21.16 -24.10 -5.94
CA CYS A 236 -21.80 -24.18 -7.26
C CYS A 236 -21.82 -25.60 -7.80
N ALA A 237 -20.74 -26.37 -7.62
CA ALA A 237 -20.68 -27.78 -8.03
C ALA A 237 -21.71 -28.64 -7.27
N LEU A 238 -21.82 -28.46 -5.95
CA LEU A 238 -22.79 -29.18 -5.14
C LEU A 238 -24.24 -28.82 -5.53
N LEU A 239 -24.54 -27.55 -5.75
CA LEU A 239 -25.84 -27.08 -6.22
C LEU A 239 -26.16 -27.63 -7.62
N GLY A 240 -25.19 -27.61 -8.54
CA GLY A 240 -25.33 -28.14 -9.86
C GLY A 240 -25.58 -29.67 -9.85
N PHE A 241 -24.83 -30.42 -9.05
CA PHE A 241 -25.00 -31.85 -8.87
C PHE A 241 -26.37 -32.17 -8.27
N GLY A 242 -26.79 -31.48 -7.21
CA GLY A 242 -28.11 -31.66 -6.61
C GLY A 242 -29.25 -31.33 -7.58
N SER A 243 -29.12 -30.25 -8.35
CA SER A 243 -30.07 -29.90 -9.42
C SER A 243 -30.12 -30.95 -10.51
N GLY A 244 -28.98 -31.51 -10.92
CA GLY A 244 -28.89 -32.56 -11.87
C GLY A 244 -29.63 -33.85 -11.42
N LEU A 245 -29.40 -34.28 -10.19
CA LEU A 245 -30.10 -35.43 -9.59
C LEU A 245 -31.62 -35.16 -9.52
N PHE A 246 -32.03 -33.95 -9.16
CA PHE A 246 -33.46 -33.60 -9.13
C PHE A 246 -34.10 -33.66 -10.52
N VAL A 247 -33.41 -33.17 -11.56
CA VAL A 247 -33.91 -33.23 -12.93
C VAL A 247 -34.04 -34.67 -13.38
N VAL A 248 -33.06 -35.56 -13.11
CA VAL A 248 -33.11 -36.99 -13.42
C VAL A 248 -34.29 -37.66 -12.71
N TYR A 249 -34.45 -37.42 -11.40
CA TYR A 249 -35.57 -37.92 -10.61
C TYR A 249 -36.92 -37.49 -11.21
N LYS A 250 -37.06 -36.18 -11.52
CA LYS A 250 -38.29 -35.64 -12.11
C LYS A 250 -38.57 -36.25 -13.47
N LYS A 251 -37.59 -36.50 -14.30
CA LYS A 251 -37.78 -37.17 -15.64
C LYS A 251 -38.21 -38.59 -15.50
N LEU A 252 -37.70 -39.33 -14.52
CA LEU A 252 -38.10 -40.73 -14.27
C LEU A 252 -39.54 -40.85 -13.74
N MET A 253 -39.93 -39.93 -12.88
CA MET A 253 -41.28 -39.95 -12.27
C MET A 253 -42.38 -39.32 -13.15
N PHE A 254 -41.99 -38.34 -13.98
CA PHE A 254 -42.92 -37.57 -14.82
C PHE A 254 -42.37 -37.46 -16.24
N PRO A 255 -42.52 -38.49 -17.10
CA PRO A 255 -41.93 -38.54 -18.44
C PRO A 255 -42.36 -37.42 -19.39
N GLU A 256 -43.54 -36.79 -19.16
CA GLU A 256 -44.14 -35.75 -20.00
C GLU A 256 -43.59 -34.36 -19.78
N VAL A 257 -42.65 -34.16 -18.83
CA VAL A 257 -42.08 -32.82 -18.55
C VAL A 257 -41.28 -32.33 -19.77
N PRO A 258 -41.64 -31.13 -20.35
CA PRO A 258 -40.95 -30.59 -21.50
C PRO A 258 -39.48 -30.34 -21.19
N VAL A 259 -38.61 -30.53 -22.18
CA VAL A 259 -37.18 -30.24 -22.07
C VAL A 259 -37.03 -28.72 -21.93
N GLY A 260 -36.54 -28.25 -20.78
CA GLY A 260 -36.41 -26.83 -20.44
C GLY A 260 -35.24 -26.16 -21.15
N TYR A 261 -35.37 -25.82 -22.43
CA TYR A 261 -34.35 -25.10 -23.22
C TYR A 261 -33.88 -23.84 -22.51
N THR A 262 -34.80 -23.02 -21.98
CA THR A 262 -34.48 -21.78 -21.30
C THR A 262 -33.68 -21.98 -20.01
N SER A 263 -34.01 -23.01 -19.21
CA SER A 263 -33.26 -23.32 -17.98
C SER A 263 -31.87 -23.85 -18.28
N MET A 264 -31.74 -24.67 -19.37
CA MET A 264 -30.44 -25.17 -19.81
C MET A 264 -29.52 -24.03 -20.29
N LEU A 265 -30.05 -23.10 -21.09
CA LEU A 265 -29.30 -21.96 -21.57
C LEU A 265 -28.89 -21.03 -20.41
N ALA A 266 -29.80 -20.76 -19.48
CA ALA A 266 -29.50 -19.95 -18.29
C ALA A 266 -28.40 -20.57 -17.42
N THR A 267 -28.49 -21.87 -17.18
CA THR A 267 -27.47 -22.63 -16.44
C THR A 267 -26.12 -22.62 -17.15
N LEU A 268 -26.10 -22.82 -18.48
CA LEU A 268 -24.87 -22.78 -19.29
C LEU A 268 -24.19 -21.39 -19.21
N LEU A 269 -24.97 -20.33 -19.36
CA LEU A 269 -24.45 -18.96 -19.27
C LEU A 269 -23.93 -18.64 -17.87
N PHE A 270 -24.63 -19.07 -16.82
CA PHE A 270 -24.19 -18.88 -15.43
C PHE A 270 -22.87 -19.63 -15.15
N VAL A 271 -22.81 -20.93 -15.50
CA VAL A 271 -21.61 -21.75 -15.30
C VAL A 271 -20.46 -21.22 -16.14
N GLY A 272 -20.71 -20.87 -17.41
CA GLY A 272 -19.72 -20.26 -18.30
C GLY A 272 -19.15 -18.95 -17.74
N GLY A 273 -20.02 -18.07 -17.27
CA GLY A 273 -19.62 -16.82 -16.62
C GLY A 273 -18.78 -17.06 -15.36
N MET A 274 -19.15 -18.02 -14.52
CA MET A 274 -18.39 -18.40 -13.33
C MET A 274 -17.00 -18.95 -13.69
N ILE A 275 -16.89 -19.82 -14.70
CA ILE A 275 -15.62 -20.34 -15.19
C ILE A 275 -14.73 -19.20 -15.69
N MET A 276 -15.26 -18.26 -16.47
CA MET A 276 -14.50 -17.11 -16.98
C MET A 276 -13.99 -16.22 -15.84
N LEU A 277 -14.79 -16.00 -14.81
CA LEU A 277 -14.38 -15.23 -13.62
C LEU A 277 -13.23 -15.94 -12.87
N LEU A 278 -13.33 -17.26 -12.67
CA LEU A 278 -12.29 -18.02 -11.99
C LEU A 278 -10.99 -18.07 -12.81
N LEU A 279 -11.08 -18.25 -14.13
CA LEU A 279 -9.92 -18.21 -15.03
C LEU A 279 -9.26 -16.82 -15.03
N GLY A 280 -10.04 -15.75 -15.01
CA GLY A 280 -9.53 -14.39 -14.89
C GLY A 280 -8.76 -14.18 -13.58
N LEU A 281 -9.29 -14.67 -12.46
CA LEU A 281 -8.61 -14.59 -11.16
C LEU A 281 -7.30 -15.40 -11.17
N ILE A 282 -7.32 -16.62 -11.71
CA ILE A 282 -6.10 -17.46 -11.86
C ILE A 282 -5.10 -16.74 -12.75
N GLY A 283 -5.54 -16.17 -13.88
CA GLY A 283 -4.70 -15.40 -14.80
C GLY A 283 -3.98 -14.24 -14.12
N GLU A 284 -4.66 -13.51 -13.21
CA GLU A 284 -4.05 -12.43 -12.42
C GLU A 284 -2.89 -12.95 -11.55
N TYR A 285 -3.08 -14.09 -10.85
CA TYR A 285 -2.00 -14.69 -10.05
C TYR A 285 -0.85 -15.23 -10.90
N VAL A 286 -1.15 -15.89 -12.03
CA VAL A 286 -0.13 -16.37 -12.98
C VAL A 286 0.65 -15.20 -13.57
N GLY A 287 -0.01 -14.11 -13.95
CA GLY A 287 0.63 -12.89 -14.43
C GLY A 287 1.60 -12.29 -13.41
N ARG A 288 1.23 -12.29 -12.14
CA ARG A 288 2.13 -11.82 -11.05
C ARG A 288 3.33 -12.72 -10.81
N ILE A 289 3.12 -14.04 -10.87
CA ILE A 289 4.20 -15.03 -10.79
C ILE A 289 5.16 -14.83 -11.96
N TYR A 290 4.65 -14.64 -13.18
CA TYR A 290 5.45 -14.38 -14.37
C TYR A 290 6.31 -13.11 -14.23
N ILE A 291 5.72 -11.99 -13.78
CA ILE A 291 6.44 -10.72 -13.54
C ILE A 291 7.52 -10.89 -12.46
N SER A 292 7.22 -11.67 -11.42
CA SER A 292 8.16 -11.94 -10.32
C SER A 292 9.33 -12.82 -10.77
N ILE A 293 9.07 -13.87 -11.57
CA ILE A 293 10.10 -14.78 -12.10
C ILE A 293 11.01 -14.05 -13.09
N ASN A 294 10.46 -13.16 -13.91
CA ASN A 294 11.23 -12.34 -14.86
C ASN A 294 12.07 -11.23 -14.18
N GLN A 295 12.11 -11.17 -12.86
CA GLN A 295 12.92 -10.23 -12.10
C GLN A 295 12.73 -8.77 -12.55
N SER A 296 11.49 -8.40 -12.91
CA SER A 296 11.17 -7.00 -13.22
C SER A 296 11.61 -6.11 -12.05
N PRO A 297 12.40 -5.06 -12.30
CA PRO A 297 12.94 -4.25 -11.22
C PRO A 297 11.82 -3.51 -10.49
N GLN A 298 11.89 -3.48 -9.16
CA GLN A 298 10.96 -2.75 -8.30
C GLN A 298 11.02 -1.24 -8.55
N TYR A 299 12.22 -0.74 -8.81
CA TYR A 299 12.52 0.62 -9.25
C TYR A 299 13.86 0.64 -10.01
N VAL A 300 14.07 1.69 -10.78
CA VAL A 300 15.34 1.95 -11.48
C VAL A 300 15.78 3.36 -11.13
N VAL A 301 16.98 3.50 -10.57
CA VAL A 301 17.56 4.80 -10.26
C VAL A 301 18.23 5.36 -11.51
N ARG A 302 17.85 6.58 -11.90
CA ARG A 302 18.47 7.32 -13.00
C ARG A 302 19.67 8.14 -12.54
N GLU A 303 19.53 8.82 -11.39
CA GLU A 303 20.52 9.77 -10.89
C GLU A 303 20.47 9.82 -9.35
N ARG A 304 21.61 10.14 -8.74
CA ARG A 304 21.74 10.40 -7.29
C ARG A 304 22.55 11.66 -7.09
N THR A 305 22.38 12.31 -5.92
CA THR A 305 23.16 13.51 -5.54
C THR A 305 24.38 13.18 -4.68
N PHE A 306 24.59 11.92 -4.35
CA PHE A 306 25.65 11.42 -3.43
C PHE A 306 26.36 10.21 -4.03
#